data_a358a0d58704887b792b39655ede349d
#
_entry.id   a358a0d58704887b792b39655ede349d
#
_cell.length_a   1.000
_cell.length_b   1.000
_cell.length_c   1.000
_cell.angle_alpha   90.00
_cell.angle_beta   90.00
_cell.angle_gamma   90.00
#
_symmetry.space_group_name_H-M   'P 1'
#
loop_
_entity.id
_entity.type
_entity.pdbx_description
1 polymer ?
#
loop_
_entity_poly.entity_id
_entity_poly.type
_entity_poly.pdbx_seq_one_letter_code
_entity_poly.pdbx_strand_id
1 'polypeptide(L)'
;MKILAQVHSNYEIEMIISIDAETDFDKIQHPFMIKTFQKAGIEGTYLNIIKAIYDKPSANIILNGEKLKAFPLKSGMRQGCPLSPLLFNIVLEVLPTAIREEKEIKGIQIGKEEVKLSLFADYMIPYIENSKDSTRKLLELINEYNRVSGYKINTQKSLAFLNTNN
;
A
#
# COMPACT_ATOMS: atom_id res chain seq x y z
N MET A 1 10.37 -8.35 16.68
CA MET A 1 9.58 -8.75 17.86
C MET A 1 8.40 -9.57 17.33
N LYS A 2 8.39 -10.89 17.56
CA LYS A 2 7.33 -11.78 17.06
C LYS A 2 6.05 -11.47 17.85
N ILE A 3 5.11 -10.74 17.26
CA ILE A 3 3.74 -10.70 17.76
C ILE A 3 2.99 -11.87 17.10
N LEU A 4 3.38 -13.08 17.47
CA LEU A 4 2.47 -14.21 17.46
C LEU A 4 1.81 -14.23 18.84
N ALA A 5 0.88 -13.30 19.05
CA ALA A 5 -0.07 -13.45 20.14
C ALA A 5 -0.84 -14.72 19.82
N GLN A 6 -0.70 -15.74 20.67
CA GLN A 6 -1.61 -16.87 20.71
C GLN A 6 -3.03 -16.32 20.88
N VAL A 7 -3.75 -16.19 19.76
CA VAL A 7 -5.19 -16.00 19.80
C VAL A 7 -5.78 -17.35 20.14
N HIS A 8 -5.86 -17.63 21.44
CA HIS A 8 -6.63 -18.75 21.96
C HIS A 8 -8.08 -18.33 21.96
N SER A 9 -8.78 -18.62 20.91
CA SER A 9 -10.24 -18.72 20.94
C SER A 9 -10.75 -19.35 19.65
N ASN A 10 -11.90 -19.95 19.68
CA ASN A 10 -12.65 -20.69 18.66
C ASN A 10 -12.88 -19.96 17.31
N TYR A 11 -11.88 -19.24 16.81
CA TYR A 11 -11.93 -18.56 15.54
C TYR A 11 -11.15 -19.37 14.52
N GLU A 12 -11.82 -19.85 13.51
CA GLU A 12 -11.22 -20.44 12.33
C GLU A 12 -10.49 -19.35 11.53
N ILE A 13 -9.30 -18.96 11.99
CA ILE A 13 -8.42 -18.11 11.19
C ILE A 13 -7.84 -19.02 10.12
N GLU A 14 -8.33 -18.91 8.93
CA GLU A 14 -7.92 -19.81 7.88
C GLU A 14 -6.74 -19.28 7.08
N MET A 15 -6.54 -17.96 7.00
CA MET A 15 -5.38 -17.40 6.31
C MET A 15 -4.95 -16.05 6.87
N ILE A 16 -3.68 -15.95 7.24
CA ILE A 16 -2.99 -14.69 7.54
C ILE A 16 -1.96 -14.45 6.45
N ILE A 17 -2.06 -13.34 5.75
CA ILE A 17 -1.10 -12.98 4.70
C ILE A 17 -0.31 -11.78 5.19
N SER A 18 1.01 -11.89 5.27
CA SER A 18 1.88 -10.73 5.48
C SER A 18 2.35 -10.22 4.12
N ILE A 19 1.92 -9.04 3.76
CA ILE A 19 2.30 -8.37 2.53
C ILE A 19 3.35 -7.34 2.87
N ASP A 20 4.58 -7.56 2.39
CA ASP A 20 5.64 -6.56 2.45
C ASP A 20 5.44 -5.57 1.30
N ALA A 21 5.20 -4.34 1.67
CA ALA A 21 5.28 -3.23 0.77
C ALA A 21 6.76 -3.03 0.41
N GLU A 22 7.19 -3.50 -0.75
CA GLU A 22 8.52 -3.11 -1.24
C GLU A 22 8.58 -1.58 -1.23
N THR A 23 9.44 -1.03 -0.36
CA THR A 23 9.56 0.39 -0.03
C THR A 23 9.95 1.25 -1.23
N ASP A 24 9.06 1.34 -2.17
CA ASP A 24 9.34 2.11 -3.37
C ASP A 24 8.58 3.43 -3.37
N PHE A 25 9.01 4.35 -2.47
CA PHE A 25 8.78 5.77 -2.67
C PHE A 25 9.04 6.19 -4.11
N ASP A 26 9.87 5.43 -4.84
CA ASP A 26 10.32 5.73 -6.18
C ASP A 26 9.39 5.19 -7.29
N LYS A 27 8.42 4.31 -6.96
CA LYS A 27 7.57 3.66 -7.97
C LYS A 27 6.17 4.25 -8.13
N ILE A 28 5.68 4.98 -7.13
CA ILE A 28 4.33 5.56 -7.18
C ILE A 28 4.20 6.53 -8.35
N GLN A 29 3.25 6.27 -9.25
CA GLN A 29 3.00 7.12 -10.40
C GLN A 29 2.39 8.46 -9.99
N HIS A 30 2.95 9.58 -10.47
CA HIS A 30 2.49 10.92 -10.12
C HIS A 30 1.00 11.16 -10.45
N PRO A 31 0.45 10.72 -11.60
CA PRO A 31 -0.98 10.89 -11.88
C PRO A 31 -1.89 10.18 -10.89
N PHE A 32 -1.51 8.98 -10.44
CA PHE A 32 -2.25 8.23 -9.42
C PHE A 32 -2.21 8.97 -8.08
N MET A 33 -1.02 9.38 -7.65
CA MET A 33 -0.80 10.13 -6.42
C MET A 33 -1.66 11.40 -6.36
N ILE A 34 -1.64 12.22 -7.41
CA ILE A 34 -2.43 13.46 -7.47
C ILE A 34 -3.94 13.18 -7.37
N LYS A 35 -4.44 12.15 -8.08
CA LYS A 35 -5.85 11.75 -7.99
C LYS A 35 -6.23 11.27 -6.59
N THR A 36 -5.34 10.54 -5.94
CA THR A 36 -5.54 10.07 -4.57
C THR A 36 -5.67 11.25 -3.61
N PHE A 37 -4.79 12.23 -3.70
CA PHE A 37 -4.86 13.42 -2.85
C PHE A 37 -6.16 14.20 -3.05
N GLN A 38 -6.62 14.36 -4.29
CA GLN A 38 -7.90 14.99 -4.57
C GLN A 38 -9.07 14.21 -3.94
N LYS A 39 -9.07 12.88 -4.05
CA LYS A 39 -10.09 12.03 -3.41
C LYS A 39 -10.02 12.07 -1.87
N ALA A 40 -8.84 12.26 -1.30
CA ALA A 40 -8.65 12.43 0.14
C ALA A 40 -9.06 13.82 0.65
N GLY A 41 -9.62 14.69 -0.21
CA GLY A 41 -10.08 16.02 0.17
C GLY A 41 -8.98 17.07 0.25
N ILE A 42 -7.79 16.79 -0.30
CA ILE A 42 -6.73 17.82 -0.42
C ILE A 42 -7.07 18.70 -1.60
N GLU A 43 -7.37 19.97 -1.33
CA GLU A 43 -7.87 20.94 -2.30
C GLU A 43 -7.11 22.27 -2.25
N GLY A 44 -7.46 23.17 -3.17
CA GLY A 44 -7.00 24.54 -3.16
C GLY A 44 -5.49 24.69 -3.26
N THR A 45 -4.94 25.59 -2.47
CA THR A 45 -3.52 25.94 -2.50
C THR A 45 -2.60 24.76 -2.22
N TYR A 46 -2.96 23.90 -1.28
CA TYR A 46 -2.15 22.71 -0.94
C TYR A 46 -2.02 21.75 -2.12
N LEU A 47 -3.13 21.44 -2.79
CA LEU A 47 -3.09 20.59 -3.98
C LEU A 47 -2.28 21.22 -5.11
N ASN A 48 -2.39 22.53 -5.28
CA ASN A 48 -1.64 23.25 -6.31
C ASN A 48 -0.12 23.23 -6.04
N ILE A 49 0.30 23.35 -4.78
CA ILE A 49 1.70 23.21 -4.40
C ILE A 49 2.20 21.79 -4.67
N ILE A 50 1.43 20.76 -4.28
CA ILE A 50 1.79 19.38 -4.54
C ILE A 50 1.90 19.13 -6.06
N LYS A 51 0.92 19.61 -6.84
CA LYS A 51 0.97 19.53 -8.31
C LYS A 51 2.21 20.21 -8.87
N ALA A 52 2.56 21.40 -8.39
CA ALA A 52 3.74 22.11 -8.85
C ALA A 52 5.05 21.35 -8.57
N ILE A 53 5.12 20.59 -7.47
CA ILE A 53 6.29 19.76 -7.14
C ILE A 53 6.39 18.54 -8.07
N TYR A 54 5.25 17.93 -8.43
CA TYR A 54 5.18 16.67 -9.17
C TYR A 54 4.70 16.81 -10.62
N ASP A 55 4.41 18.01 -11.09
CA ASP A 55 4.14 18.26 -12.52
C ASP A 55 5.45 18.37 -13.27
N LYS A 56 5.71 17.38 -14.12
CA LYS A 56 6.92 17.28 -14.96
C LYS A 56 8.25 17.44 -14.20
N PRO A 57 8.43 16.78 -13.04
CA PRO A 57 9.68 16.87 -12.31
C PRO A 57 10.82 16.28 -13.14
N SER A 58 12.00 16.86 -12.99
CA SER A 58 13.21 16.38 -13.66
C SER A 58 14.35 16.19 -12.67
N ALA A 59 15.22 15.23 -12.94
CA ALA A 59 16.42 14.97 -12.18
C ALA A 59 17.66 15.14 -13.05
N ASN A 60 18.77 15.46 -12.38
CA ASN A 60 20.10 15.48 -12.98
C ASN A 60 20.99 14.54 -12.20
N ILE A 61 21.87 13.84 -12.88
CA ILE A 61 22.95 13.09 -12.26
C ILE A 61 24.21 13.97 -12.29
N ILE A 62 24.93 13.99 -11.17
CA ILE A 62 26.26 14.59 -11.10
C ILE A 62 27.26 13.45 -11.03
N LEU A 63 28.11 13.35 -12.02
CA LEU A 63 29.17 12.34 -12.11
C LEU A 63 30.54 13.04 -12.18
N ASN A 64 31.41 12.76 -11.25
CA ASN A 64 32.76 13.38 -11.16
C ASN A 64 32.74 14.91 -11.19
N GLY A 65 31.71 15.55 -10.60
CA GLY A 65 31.54 16.99 -10.60
C GLY A 65 30.86 17.57 -11.85
N GLU A 66 30.64 16.78 -12.88
CA GLU A 66 29.91 17.17 -14.09
C GLU A 66 28.42 16.87 -13.97
N LYS A 67 27.61 17.90 -14.25
CA LYS A 67 26.13 17.77 -14.26
C LYS A 67 25.67 17.26 -15.62
N LEU A 68 25.14 16.04 -15.63
CA LEU A 68 24.60 15.42 -16.84
C LEU A 68 23.25 16.04 -17.23
N LYS A 69 22.81 15.75 -18.46
CA LYS A 69 21.52 16.23 -18.99
C LYS A 69 20.36 15.79 -18.11
N ALA A 70 19.44 16.73 -17.85
CA ALA A 70 18.22 16.45 -17.10
C ALA A 70 17.33 15.43 -17.83
N PHE A 71 16.70 14.55 -17.06
CA PHE A 71 15.70 13.60 -17.56
C PHE A 71 14.41 13.72 -16.75
N PRO A 72 13.24 13.47 -17.37
CA PRO A 72 11.97 13.57 -16.68
C PRO A 72 11.76 12.39 -15.72
N LEU A 73 11.22 12.68 -14.53
CA LEU A 73 10.73 11.69 -13.59
C LEU A 73 9.24 11.47 -13.83
N LYS A 74 8.81 10.22 -13.90
CA LYS A 74 7.41 9.85 -14.12
C LYS A 74 6.75 9.26 -12.86
N SER A 75 7.56 8.89 -11.90
CA SER A 75 7.16 8.25 -10.65
C SER A 75 8.09 8.66 -9.52
N GLY A 76 7.68 8.30 -8.32
CA GLY A 76 8.46 8.46 -7.11
C GLY A 76 8.19 9.75 -6.36
N MET A 77 8.47 9.70 -5.07
CA MET A 77 8.41 10.86 -4.19
C MET A 77 9.81 11.39 -3.92
N ARG A 78 9.92 12.69 -3.71
CA ARG A 78 11.21 13.33 -3.48
C ARG A 78 11.81 12.85 -2.15
N GLN A 79 12.92 12.12 -2.21
CA GLN A 79 13.68 11.73 -1.03
C GLN A 79 14.23 12.96 -0.30
N GLY A 80 14.22 12.91 1.04
CA GLY A 80 14.64 14.02 1.88
C GLY A 80 13.62 15.19 2.00
N CYS A 81 12.45 15.10 1.37
CA CYS A 81 11.38 16.06 1.58
C CYS A 81 10.54 15.66 2.80
N PRO A 82 10.38 16.52 3.82
CA PRO A 82 9.60 16.20 5.02
C PRO A 82 8.13 15.87 4.75
N LEU A 83 7.59 16.31 3.61
CA LEU A 83 6.21 16.07 3.21
C LEU A 83 6.02 14.66 2.59
N SER A 84 7.07 14.09 2.00
CA SER A 84 6.98 12.83 1.27
C SER A 84 6.47 11.65 2.10
N PRO A 85 6.87 11.43 3.38
CA PRO A 85 6.32 10.35 4.19
C PRO A 85 4.81 10.48 4.42
N LEU A 86 4.32 11.70 4.67
CA LEU A 86 2.88 11.95 4.85
C LEU A 86 2.10 11.65 3.57
N LEU A 87 2.58 12.15 2.42
CA LEU A 87 1.95 11.92 1.13
C LEU A 87 1.96 10.43 0.75
N PHE A 88 3.03 9.73 1.07
CA PHE A 88 3.14 8.30 0.84
C PHE A 88 2.12 7.51 1.65
N ASN A 89 1.96 7.83 2.94
CA ASN A 89 0.95 7.18 3.78
C ASN A 89 -0.48 7.35 3.24
N ILE A 90 -0.81 8.53 2.71
CA ILE A 90 -2.12 8.78 2.07
C ILE A 90 -2.31 7.89 0.84
N VAL A 91 -1.26 7.70 0.05
CA VAL A 91 -1.30 6.82 -1.12
C VAL A 91 -1.40 5.35 -0.73
N LEU A 92 -0.67 4.94 0.29
CA LEU A 92 -0.73 3.56 0.80
C LEU A 92 -2.10 3.20 1.36
N GLU A 93 -2.83 4.13 1.99
CA GLU A 93 -4.14 3.88 2.61
C GLU A 93 -5.24 3.51 1.58
N VAL A 94 -5.01 3.73 0.29
CA VAL A 94 -6.00 3.40 -0.76
C VAL A 94 -6.31 1.91 -0.80
N LEU A 95 -5.29 1.06 -0.77
CA LEU A 95 -5.48 -0.40 -0.82
C LEU A 95 -6.11 -0.96 0.46
N PRO A 96 -5.63 -0.62 1.66
CA PRO A 96 -6.29 -0.98 2.92
C PRO A 96 -7.77 -0.58 2.98
N THR A 97 -8.08 0.64 2.55
CA THR A 97 -9.47 1.11 2.51
C THR A 97 -10.32 0.26 1.57
N ALA A 98 -9.83 -0.03 0.36
CA ALA A 98 -10.54 -0.89 -0.58
C ALA A 98 -10.78 -2.31 -0.01
N ILE A 99 -9.81 -2.88 0.71
CA ILE A 99 -9.96 -4.19 1.35
C ILE A 99 -11.01 -4.14 2.46
N ARG A 100 -11.02 -3.10 3.29
CA ARG A 100 -12.01 -2.95 4.39
C ARG A 100 -13.44 -2.81 3.85
N GLU A 101 -13.61 -2.07 2.76
CA GLU A 101 -14.91 -1.81 2.15
C GLU A 101 -15.44 -2.98 1.31
N GLU A 102 -14.56 -3.89 0.88
CA GLU A 102 -14.95 -5.00 0.02
C GLU A 102 -15.76 -6.05 0.79
N LYS A 103 -17.00 -6.28 0.36
CA LYS A 103 -17.94 -7.19 1.04
C LYS A 103 -17.65 -8.67 0.78
N GLU A 104 -17.01 -8.98 -0.33
CA GLU A 104 -16.63 -10.34 -0.67
C GLU A 104 -15.40 -10.83 0.11
N ILE A 105 -14.64 -9.90 0.69
CA ILE A 105 -13.55 -10.22 1.60
C ILE A 105 -14.11 -10.28 3.02
N LYS A 106 -14.12 -11.47 3.57
CA LYS A 106 -14.51 -11.69 4.96
C LYS A 106 -13.27 -11.78 5.84
N GLY A 107 -13.28 -10.98 6.90
CA GLY A 107 -12.25 -10.95 7.92
C GLY A 107 -12.54 -11.86 9.10
N ILE A 108 -11.66 -11.86 10.08
CA ILE A 108 -11.84 -12.59 11.33
C ILE A 108 -12.74 -11.80 12.28
N GLN A 109 -13.54 -12.52 13.06
CA GLN A 109 -14.35 -11.92 14.11
C GLN A 109 -13.55 -11.80 15.40
N ILE A 110 -13.39 -10.59 15.92
CA ILE A 110 -12.80 -10.35 17.24
C ILE A 110 -13.87 -9.71 18.13
N GLY A 111 -14.49 -10.53 18.95
CA GLY A 111 -15.64 -10.10 19.74
C GLY A 111 -16.85 -9.78 18.83
N LYS A 112 -17.22 -8.50 18.77
CA LYS A 112 -18.35 -8.02 17.93
C LYS A 112 -17.90 -7.37 16.63
N GLU A 113 -16.60 -7.25 16.40
CA GLU A 113 -16.03 -6.52 15.26
C GLU A 113 -15.39 -7.48 14.26
N GLU A 114 -15.59 -7.21 12.97
CA GLU A 114 -14.90 -7.90 11.89
C GLU A 114 -13.58 -7.15 11.61
N VAL A 115 -12.46 -7.86 11.67
CA VAL A 115 -11.13 -7.34 11.36
C VAL A 115 -10.63 -7.98 10.08
N LYS A 116 -10.50 -7.20 9.02
CA LYS A 116 -10.02 -7.67 7.70
C LYS A 116 -8.53 -7.50 7.52
N LEU A 117 -7.93 -6.49 8.16
CA LEU A 117 -6.50 -6.25 8.05
C LEU A 117 -5.96 -5.40 9.20
N SER A 118 -4.68 -5.57 9.46
CA SER A 118 -3.87 -4.69 10.30
C SER A 118 -2.74 -4.07 9.48
N LEU A 119 -2.34 -2.86 9.85
CA LEU A 119 -1.19 -2.18 9.27
C LEU A 119 -0.11 -2.06 10.32
N PHE A 120 1.12 -2.35 9.96
CA PHE A 120 2.27 -2.18 10.82
C PHE A 120 3.46 -1.68 10.00
N ALA A 121 3.76 -0.39 10.15
CA ALA A 121 4.73 0.33 9.31
C ALA A 121 4.38 0.16 7.81
N ASP A 122 5.24 -0.49 7.06
CA ASP A 122 5.08 -0.82 5.64
C ASP A 122 4.44 -2.19 5.38
N TYR A 123 4.13 -2.95 6.45
CA TYR A 123 3.47 -4.24 6.35
C TYR A 123 1.96 -4.11 6.40
N MET A 124 1.31 -4.76 5.46
CA MET A 124 -0.13 -4.99 5.48
C MET A 124 -0.38 -6.46 5.81
N ILE A 125 -1.20 -6.72 6.82
CA ILE A 125 -1.52 -8.07 7.29
C ILE A 125 -3.02 -8.31 7.13
N PRO A 126 -3.49 -8.79 5.97
CA PRO A 126 -4.85 -9.27 5.79
C PRO A 126 -5.12 -10.53 6.60
N TYR A 127 -6.29 -10.54 7.23
CA TYR A 127 -6.88 -11.69 7.91
C TYR A 127 -8.07 -12.12 7.08
N ILE A 128 -8.03 -13.30 6.51
CA ILE A 128 -9.05 -13.75 5.58
C ILE A 128 -9.65 -15.05 6.08
N GLU A 129 -10.96 -15.06 6.22
CA GLU A 129 -11.72 -16.29 6.34
C GLU A 129 -11.61 -17.07 5.02
N ASN A 130 -11.26 -18.39 5.13
CA ASN A 130 -10.91 -19.22 3.94
C ASN A 130 -12.08 -19.41 2.98
N SER A 131 -12.36 -18.41 2.22
CA SER A 131 -13.09 -18.66 1.00
C SER A 131 -12.14 -18.42 -0.18
N LYS A 132 -12.16 -19.34 -1.15
CA LYS A 132 -11.45 -19.13 -2.43
C LYS A 132 -11.85 -17.79 -3.06
N ASP A 133 -13.07 -17.35 -2.83
CA ASP A 133 -13.61 -16.09 -3.34
C ASP A 133 -13.00 -14.88 -2.64
N SER A 134 -12.87 -14.87 -1.30
CA SER A 134 -12.20 -13.80 -0.58
C SER A 134 -10.74 -13.66 -0.99
N THR A 135 -10.03 -14.78 -1.13
CA THR A 135 -8.62 -14.77 -1.58
C THR A 135 -8.50 -14.26 -3.02
N ARG A 136 -9.37 -14.73 -3.92
CA ARG A 136 -9.40 -14.25 -5.31
C ARG A 136 -9.64 -12.76 -5.36
N LYS A 137 -10.61 -12.27 -4.60
CA LYS A 137 -10.97 -10.85 -4.56
C LYS A 137 -9.86 -9.98 -3.99
N LEU A 138 -9.18 -10.43 -2.94
CA LEU A 138 -7.99 -9.75 -2.42
C LEU A 138 -6.91 -9.61 -3.49
N LEU A 139 -6.59 -10.70 -4.21
CA LEU A 139 -5.60 -10.68 -5.27
C LEU A 139 -6.01 -9.76 -6.45
N GLU A 140 -7.29 -9.69 -6.78
CA GLU A 140 -7.81 -8.75 -7.77
C GLU A 140 -7.57 -7.30 -7.35
N LEU A 141 -7.92 -6.93 -6.11
CA LEU A 141 -7.69 -5.58 -5.58
C LEU A 141 -6.20 -5.21 -5.55
N ILE A 142 -5.36 -6.14 -5.12
CA ILE A 142 -3.91 -5.97 -5.12
C ILE A 142 -3.39 -5.71 -6.55
N ASN A 143 -3.80 -6.54 -7.51
CA ASN A 143 -3.36 -6.41 -8.90
C ASN A 143 -3.86 -5.10 -9.54
N GLU A 144 -5.10 -4.71 -9.25
CA GLU A 144 -5.63 -3.43 -9.71
C GLU A 144 -4.86 -2.25 -9.12
N TYR A 145 -4.62 -2.27 -7.81
CA TYR A 145 -3.83 -1.24 -7.14
C TYR A 145 -2.42 -1.15 -7.74
N ASN A 146 -1.73 -2.28 -7.91
CA ASN A 146 -0.39 -2.33 -8.51
C ASN A 146 -0.37 -1.72 -9.92
N ARG A 147 -1.39 -2.03 -10.73
CA ARG A 147 -1.51 -1.53 -12.10
C ARG A 147 -1.67 -0.02 -12.17
N VAL A 148 -2.48 0.57 -11.28
CA VAL A 148 -2.82 2.00 -11.33
C VAL A 148 -1.84 2.86 -10.54
N SER A 149 -1.27 2.34 -9.47
CA SER A 149 -0.31 3.07 -8.63
C SER A 149 1.13 2.97 -9.13
N GLY A 150 1.46 1.94 -9.90
CA GLY A 150 2.83 1.55 -10.22
C GLY A 150 3.56 0.86 -9.08
N TYR A 151 2.89 0.67 -7.95
CA TYR A 151 3.40 -0.04 -6.79
C TYR A 151 3.61 -1.52 -7.08
N LYS A 152 4.58 -2.15 -6.44
CA LYS A 152 4.80 -3.60 -6.55
C LYS A 152 4.87 -4.21 -5.16
N ILE A 153 4.12 -5.27 -4.96
CA ILE A 153 4.24 -6.09 -3.76
C ILE A 153 5.47 -6.97 -3.90
N ASN A 154 6.26 -7.01 -2.82
CA ASN A 154 7.40 -7.90 -2.72
C ASN A 154 6.92 -9.31 -2.40
N THR A 155 6.68 -10.11 -3.44
CA THR A 155 6.22 -11.50 -3.28
C THR A 155 7.25 -12.41 -2.62
N GLN A 156 8.54 -12.06 -2.65
CA GLN A 156 9.59 -12.85 -2.02
C GLN A 156 9.63 -12.69 -0.49
N LYS A 157 9.21 -11.53 -0.01
CA LYS A 157 9.10 -11.22 1.42
C LYS A 157 7.67 -11.37 1.97
N SER A 158 6.70 -11.56 1.09
CA SER A 158 5.32 -11.81 1.50
C SER A 158 5.14 -13.27 1.92
N LEU A 159 4.45 -13.50 3.04
CA LEU A 159 4.24 -14.82 3.62
C LEU A 159 2.75 -15.06 3.81
N ALA A 160 2.27 -16.23 3.44
CA ALA A 160 0.92 -16.68 3.74
C ALA A 160 0.98 -17.84 4.77
N PHE A 161 0.24 -17.69 5.86
CA PHE A 161 0.08 -18.71 6.87
C PHE A 161 -1.34 -19.27 6.72
N LEU A 162 -1.43 -20.57 6.45
CA LEU A 162 -2.69 -21.31 6.43
C LEU A 162 -2.84 -22.05 7.76
N ASN A 163 -3.96 -21.87 8.43
CA ASN A 163 -4.35 -22.71 9.54
C ASN A 163 -5.22 -23.85 8.99
N THR A 164 -4.63 -25.02 8.84
CA THR A 164 -5.36 -26.23 8.47
C THR A 164 -5.71 -26.96 9.77
N ASN A 165 -6.97 -26.88 10.19
CA ASN A 165 -7.45 -27.79 11.23
C ASN A 165 -7.43 -29.20 10.66
N ASN A 166 -6.47 -30.02 11.10
CA ASN A 166 -6.50 -31.47 10.97
C ASN A 166 -7.35 -32.08 12.11
#